data_dc3b7491e72423a9c2b70feee9fc6508
#
_entry.id   dc3b7491e72423a9c2b70feee9fc6508
#
_cell.length_a   1.000
_cell.length_b   1.000
_cell.length_c   1.000
_cell.angle_alpha   90.00
_cell.angle_beta   90.00
_cell.angle_gamma   90.00
#
_symmetry.space_group_name_H-M   'P 1'
#
loop_
_entity.id
_entity.type
_entity.pdbx_description
1 polymer ?
#
loop_
_entity_poly.entity_id
_entity_poly.type
_entity_poly.pdbx_seq_one_letter_code
_entity_poly.pdbx_strand_id
1 'polypeptide(L)'
;MELKIEVNNIPLKNQKLEALVVFVAEDTDVNGSGLKDLPDELNKQLSTSLKLRIFNGKKGSSQHFISGYTKIPQMLAIGVGKKNELDAETLRRAAGKAGKMLPALKANTVGFVL
;
A
#
# COMPACT_ATOMS: atom_id res chain seq x y z
N MET A 1 10.91 16.73 7.01
CA MET A 1 10.77 15.30 7.31
C MET A 1 11.83 14.51 6.56
N GLU A 2 12.58 13.72 7.28
CA GLU A 2 13.58 12.87 6.67
C GLU A 2 12.98 11.49 6.44
N LEU A 3 13.01 11.03 5.20
CA LEU A 3 12.47 9.73 4.84
C LEU A 3 13.59 8.71 4.78
N LYS A 4 13.51 7.69 5.64
CA LYS A 4 14.43 6.56 5.60
C LYS A 4 13.83 5.44 4.78
N ILE A 5 14.58 4.95 3.82
CA ILE A 5 14.19 3.80 3.01
C ILE A 5 15.14 2.65 3.35
N GLU A 6 14.58 1.58 3.87
CA GLU A 6 15.34 0.38 4.19
C GLU A 6 14.77 -0.80 3.42
N VAL A 7 15.65 -1.65 2.90
CA VAL A 7 15.27 -2.91 2.29
C VAL A 7 15.69 -4.03 3.24
N ASN A 8 14.72 -4.82 3.67
CA ASN A 8 15.04 -5.97 4.51
C ASN A 8 14.12 -7.15 4.20
N ASN A 9 14.49 -8.32 4.68
CA ASN A 9 13.79 -9.57 4.40
C ASN A 9 12.88 -10.02 5.55
N ILE A 10 12.64 -9.17 6.53
CA ILE A 10 11.76 -9.50 7.65
C ILE A 10 10.31 -9.48 7.16
N PRO A 11 9.50 -10.52 7.44
CA PRO A 11 8.10 -10.51 7.06
C PRO A 11 7.37 -9.29 7.62
N LEU A 12 6.45 -8.72 6.83
CA LEU A 12 5.73 -7.50 7.21
C LEU A 12 5.05 -7.60 8.57
N LYS A 13 4.49 -8.76 8.90
CA LYS A 13 3.82 -8.96 10.19
C LYS A 13 4.76 -8.84 11.38
N ASN A 14 6.07 -8.92 11.15
CA ASN A 14 7.09 -8.80 12.20
C ASN A 14 7.78 -7.45 12.19
N GLN A 15 7.40 -6.54 11.28
CA GLN A 15 7.98 -5.21 11.19
C GLN A 15 7.12 -4.18 11.91
N LYS A 16 7.78 -3.17 12.44
CA LYS A 16 7.11 -2.03 13.03
C LYS A 16 7.35 -0.81 12.14
N LEU A 17 6.29 -0.34 11.48
CA LEU A 17 6.34 0.79 10.56
C LEU A 17 5.24 1.78 10.94
N GLU A 18 5.50 3.07 10.79
CA GLU A 18 4.47 4.07 11.04
C GLU A 18 3.45 4.16 9.92
N ALA A 19 3.87 3.80 8.71
CA ALA A 19 2.97 3.71 7.56
C ALA A 19 3.48 2.68 6.57
N LEU A 20 2.57 2.09 5.81
CA LEU A 20 2.87 1.14 4.75
C LEU A 20 2.21 1.63 3.46
N VAL A 21 3.00 1.75 2.40
CA VAL A 21 2.48 2.08 1.06
C VAL A 21 2.35 0.78 0.27
N VAL A 22 1.15 0.51 -0.23
CA VAL A 22 0.86 -0.69 -1.00
C VAL A 22 0.43 -0.29 -2.41
N PHE A 23 1.11 -0.80 -3.43
CA PHE A 23 0.73 -0.59 -4.82
C PHE A 23 -0.23 -1.70 -5.23
N VAL A 24 -1.42 -1.33 -5.68
CA VAL A 24 -2.51 -2.27 -5.93
C VAL A 24 -2.93 -2.21 -7.39
N ALA A 25 -2.93 -3.37 -8.05
CA ALA A 25 -3.42 -3.47 -9.42
C ALA A 25 -4.95 -3.49 -9.45
N GLU A 26 -5.53 -2.98 -10.54
CA GLU A 26 -6.98 -2.92 -10.74
C GLU A 26 -7.62 -4.31 -10.77
N ASP A 27 -6.88 -5.29 -11.29
CA ASP A 27 -7.32 -6.68 -11.40
C ASP A 27 -6.78 -7.58 -10.28
N THR A 28 -6.50 -6.99 -9.11
CA THR A 28 -6.05 -7.75 -7.94
C THR A 28 -7.17 -8.67 -7.46
N ASP A 29 -6.83 -9.95 -7.31
CA ASP A 29 -7.72 -10.93 -6.71
C ASP A 29 -7.71 -10.73 -5.19
N VAL A 30 -8.87 -10.38 -4.62
CA VAL A 30 -8.99 -10.14 -3.18
C VAL A 30 -8.69 -11.38 -2.34
N ASN A 31 -8.78 -12.56 -2.95
CA ASN A 31 -8.44 -13.83 -2.30
C ASN A 31 -7.06 -14.32 -2.74
N GLY A 32 -6.35 -13.53 -3.54
CA GLY A 32 -5.11 -13.93 -4.16
C GLY A 32 -3.88 -13.76 -3.30
N SER A 33 -2.76 -14.25 -3.83
CA SER A 33 -1.50 -14.31 -3.10
C SER A 33 -0.88 -12.95 -2.80
N GLY A 34 -1.18 -11.93 -3.61
CA GLY A 34 -0.57 -10.60 -3.44
C GLY A 34 -0.91 -9.93 -2.11
N LEU A 35 -2.03 -10.27 -1.51
CA LEU A 35 -2.46 -9.69 -0.24
C LEU A 35 -2.06 -10.54 0.97
N LYS A 36 -1.56 -11.75 0.76
CA LYS A 36 -1.21 -12.67 1.85
C LYS A 36 -0.06 -12.17 2.73
N ASP A 37 0.82 -11.37 2.16
CA ASP A 37 1.98 -10.87 2.88
C ASP A 37 1.64 -9.72 3.83
N LEU A 38 0.45 -9.16 3.71
CA LEU A 38 -0.02 -8.12 4.62
C LEU A 38 -0.45 -8.72 5.96
N PRO A 39 -0.21 -8.01 7.07
CA PRO A 39 -0.83 -8.40 8.35
C PRO A 39 -2.34 -8.51 8.20
N ASP A 40 -2.94 -9.44 8.93
CA ASP A 40 -4.37 -9.77 8.78
C ASP A 40 -5.29 -8.55 8.85
N GLU A 41 -5.01 -7.63 9.76
CA GLU A 41 -5.86 -6.44 9.93
C GLU A 41 -5.80 -5.52 8.71
N LEU A 42 -4.61 -5.34 8.13
CA LEU A 42 -4.44 -4.54 6.93
C LEU A 42 -5.05 -5.25 5.72
N ASN A 43 -4.86 -6.57 5.64
CA ASN A 43 -5.45 -7.38 4.58
C ASN A 43 -6.97 -7.25 4.60
N LYS A 44 -7.59 -7.35 5.76
CA LYS A 44 -9.05 -7.22 5.88
C LYS A 44 -9.55 -5.86 5.41
N GLN A 45 -8.88 -4.79 5.80
CA GLN A 45 -9.27 -3.44 5.39
C GLN A 45 -9.18 -3.26 3.88
N LEU A 46 -8.06 -3.66 3.29
CA LEU A 46 -7.86 -3.52 1.86
C LEU A 46 -8.82 -4.42 1.08
N SER A 47 -8.96 -5.68 1.49
CA SER A 47 -9.88 -6.63 0.84
C SER A 47 -11.33 -6.14 0.89
N THR A 48 -11.76 -5.62 2.02
CA THR A 48 -13.11 -5.07 2.16
C THR A 48 -13.34 -3.89 1.23
N SER A 49 -12.36 -2.98 1.18
CA SER A 49 -12.44 -1.82 0.31
C SER A 49 -12.53 -2.21 -1.17
N LEU A 50 -11.75 -3.22 -1.57
CA LEU A 50 -11.79 -3.74 -2.95
C LEU A 50 -13.12 -4.43 -3.26
N LYS A 51 -13.64 -5.22 -2.34
CA LYS A 51 -14.93 -5.91 -2.52
C LYS A 51 -16.10 -4.94 -2.63
N LEU A 52 -16.08 -3.88 -1.84
CA LEU A 52 -17.12 -2.84 -1.85
C LEU A 52 -16.90 -1.82 -2.96
N ARG A 53 -15.80 -1.92 -3.69
CA ARG A 53 -15.42 -1.00 -4.77
C ARG A 53 -15.25 0.44 -4.31
N ILE A 54 -14.92 0.63 -3.06
CA ILE A 54 -14.55 1.94 -2.53
C ILE A 54 -13.19 2.34 -3.09
N PHE A 55 -12.28 1.37 -3.17
CA PHE A 55 -10.99 1.51 -3.84
C PHE A 55 -10.88 0.42 -4.90
N ASN A 56 -10.48 0.76 -6.11
CA ASN A 56 -10.49 -0.20 -7.22
C ASN A 56 -9.12 -0.42 -7.89
N GLY A 57 -8.06 0.23 -7.41
CA GLY A 57 -6.72 0.05 -7.97
C GLY A 57 -6.47 0.73 -9.31
N LYS A 58 -7.38 1.54 -9.81
CA LYS A 58 -7.16 2.27 -11.07
C LYS A 58 -5.99 3.24 -10.93
N LYS A 59 -5.30 3.48 -12.06
CA LYS A 59 -4.23 4.49 -12.11
C LYS A 59 -4.73 5.81 -11.53
N GLY A 60 -3.93 6.42 -10.68
CA GLY A 60 -4.26 7.71 -10.09
C GLY A 60 -5.18 7.64 -8.88
N SER A 61 -5.71 6.46 -8.55
CA SER A 61 -6.54 6.29 -7.35
C SER A 61 -5.68 6.03 -6.12
N SER A 62 -6.21 6.37 -4.95
CA SER A 62 -5.55 6.09 -3.68
C SER A 62 -6.56 6.05 -2.56
N GLN A 63 -6.20 5.37 -1.48
CA GLN A 63 -7.00 5.36 -0.27
C GLN A 63 -6.09 5.23 0.94
N HIS A 64 -6.34 6.05 1.96
CA HIS A 64 -5.63 6.02 3.22
C HIS A 64 -6.46 5.23 4.24
N PHE A 65 -5.82 4.30 4.90
CA PHE A 65 -6.44 3.48 5.94
C PHE A 65 -5.78 3.76 7.28
N ILE A 66 -6.60 3.92 8.30
CA ILE A 66 -6.14 3.92 9.69
C ILE A 66 -6.43 2.52 10.22
N SER A 67 -5.40 1.78 10.56
CA SER A 67 -5.58 0.40 11.00
C SER A 67 -5.63 0.31 12.53
N GLY A 68 -6.25 -0.74 13.03
CA GLY A 68 -6.15 -1.07 14.45
C GLY A 68 -4.89 -1.82 14.81
N TYR A 69 -4.03 -2.10 13.84
CA TYR A 69 -2.80 -2.84 14.05
C TYR A 69 -1.69 -1.90 14.49
N THR A 70 -1.28 -2.02 15.76
CA THR A 70 -0.36 -1.05 16.36
C THR A 70 1.04 -1.05 15.75
N LYS A 71 1.47 -2.17 15.17
CA LYS A 71 2.77 -2.24 14.50
C LYS A 71 2.81 -1.47 13.20
N ILE A 72 1.67 -1.36 12.49
CA ILE A 72 1.55 -0.60 11.24
C ILE A 72 0.20 0.15 11.30
N PRO A 73 0.16 1.31 11.95
CA PRO A 73 -1.12 2.00 12.20
C PRO A 73 -1.73 2.66 10.97
N GLN A 74 -0.97 2.84 9.91
CA GLN A 74 -1.46 3.49 8.69
C GLN A 74 -1.07 2.70 7.46
N MET A 75 -1.96 2.67 6.47
CA MET A 75 -1.68 2.08 5.17
C MET A 75 -2.20 3.02 4.09
N LEU A 76 -1.37 3.27 3.07
CA LEU A 76 -1.75 4.04 1.91
C LEU A 76 -1.75 3.12 0.70
N ALA A 77 -2.92 2.89 0.11
CA ALA A 77 -3.06 2.11 -1.10
C ALA A 77 -3.02 3.03 -2.32
N ILE A 78 -2.17 2.70 -3.29
CA ILE A 78 -2.02 3.47 -4.54
C ILE A 78 -2.37 2.54 -5.70
N GLY A 79 -3.31 2.96 -6.54
CA GLY A 79 -3.70 2.21 -7.71
C GLY A 79 -2.68 2.35 -8.83
N VAL A 80 -2.32 1.23 -9.46
CA VAL A 80 -1.36 1.20 -10.57
C VAL A 80 -1.98 0.74 -11.90
N GLY A 81 -3.28 0.48 -11.92
CA GLY A 81 -3.98 0.02 -13.12
C GLY A 81 -3.84 -1.48 -13.32
N LYS A 82 -4.12 -1.94 -14.53
CA LYS A 82 -4.10 -3.38 -14.84
C LYS A 82 -2.68 -3.93 -14.86
N LYS A 83 -2.51 -5.15 -14.36
CA LYS A 83 -1.19 -5.78 -14.28
C LYS A 83 -0.51 -5.89 -15.65
N ASN A 84 -1.26 -6.24 -16.68
CA ASN A 84 -0.71 -6.41 -18.03
C ASN A 84 -0.33 -5.09 -18.71
N GLU A 85 -0.71 -3.97 -18.13
CA GLU A 85 -0.35 -2.63 -18.62
C GLU A 85 0.68 -1.96 -17.73
N LEU A 86 1.15 -2.67 -16.71
CA LEU A 86 2.10 -2.12 -15.74
C LEU A 86 3.47 -1.97 -16.39
N ASP A 87 4.03 -0.76 -16.30
CA ASP A 87 5.37 -0.47 -16.82
C ASP A 87 6.12 0.41 -15.82
N ALA A 88 7.40 0.68 -16.14
CA ALA A 88 8.26 1.48 -15.26
C ALA A 88 7.72 2.89 -15.04
N GLU A 89 7.11 3.49 -16.08
CA GLU A 89 6.54 4.83 -15.99
C GLU A 89 5.35 4.86 -15.04
N THR A 90 4.49 3.86 -15.10
CA THR A 90 3.33 3.76 -14.20
C THR A 90 3.79 3.63 -12.74
N LEU A 91 4.78 2.79 -12.49
CA LEU A 91 5.33 2.62 -11.14
C LEU A 91 5.98 3.91 -10.64
N ARG A 92 6.72 4.59 -11.52
CA ARG A 92 7.36 5.86 -11.17
C ARG A 92 6.32 6.92 -10.78
N ARG A 93 5.23 7.01 -11.53
CA ARG A 93 4.15 7.95 -11.22
C ARG A 93 3.44 7.59 -9.91
N ALA A 94 3.21 6.31 -9.67
CA ALA A 94 2.60 5.84 -8.43
C ALA A 94 3.50 6.16 -7.23
N ALA A 95 4.80 5.93 -7.36
CA ALA A 95 5.76 6.26 -6.31
C ALA A 95 5.81 7.77 -6.06
N GLY A 96 5.76 8.58 -7.12
CA GLY A 96 5.71 10.03 -7.01
C GLY A 96 4.47 10.52 -6.28
N LYS A 97 3.32 9.91 -6.57
CA LYS A 97 2.07 10.22 -5.89
C LYS A 97 2.17 9.88 -4.39
N ALA A 98 2.70 8.71 -4.08
CA ALA A 98 2.93 8.31 -2.69
C ALA A 98 3.83 9.32 -1.98
N GLY A 99 4.92 9.73 -2.62
CA GLY A 99 5.84 10.70 -2.05
C GLY A 99 5.18 12.03 -1.71
N LYS A 100 4.23 12.48 -2.53
CA LYS A 100 3.48 13.71 -2.27
C LYS A 100 2.49 13.57 -1.12
N MET A 101 1.99 12.37 -0.88
CA MET A 101 1.00 12.11 0.16
C MET A 101 1.63 11.80 1.52
N LEU A 102 2.87 11.31 1.54
CA LEU A 102 3.55 10.90 2.77
C LEU A 102 3.64 11.98 3.85
N PRO A 103 3.92 13.26 3.54
CA PRO A 103 3.96 14.28 4.58
C PRO A 103 2.67 14.41 5.38
N ALA A 104 1.51 14.20 4.73
CA ALA A 104 0.21 14.26 5.41
C ALA A 104 0.03 13.12 6.40
N LEU A 105 0.73 12.00 6.23
CA LEU A 105 0.66 10.86 7.13
C LEU A 105 1.47 11.07 8.40
N LYS A 106 2.39 12.02 8.41
CA LYS A 106 3.28 12.33 9.54
C LYS A 106 4.04 11.10 10.04
N ALA A 107 4.42 10.23 9.11
CA ALA A 107 5.15 9.01 9.42
C ALA A 107 6.64 9.19 9.13
N ASN A 108 7.49 8.73 10.04
CA ASN A 108 8.94 8.77 9.87
C ASN A 108 9.50 7.46 9.33
N THR A 109 8.78 6.37 9.53
CA THR A 109 9.18 5.04 9.08
C THR A 109 8.11 4.52 8.13
N VAL A 110 8.45 4.34 6.85
CA VAL A 110 7.50 3.96 5.81
C VAL A 110 8.05 2.76 5.05
N GLY A 111 7.21 1.75 4.88
CA GLY A 111 7.52 0.60 4.04
C GLY A 111 6.73 0.66 2.74
N PHE A 112 7.25 0.00 1.70
CA PHE A 112 6.59 -0.08 0.39
C PHE A 112 6.42 -1.54 -0.01
N VAL A 113 5.24 -1.89 -0.53
CA VAL A 113 4.92 -3.23 -1.04
C VAL A 113 4.38 -3.13 -2.45
N LEU A 114 4.91 -3.94 -3.31
CA LEU A 114 4.43 -4.05 -4.70
C LEU A 114 3.45 -5.21 -4.85
#